data_19dd23deb182328849120db0ccf26ef0
#
_entry.id   19dd23deb182328849120db0ccf26ef0
#
_cell.length_a   1.000
_cell.length_b   1.000
_cell.length_c   1.000
_cell.angle_alpha   90.00
_cell.angle_beta   90.00
_cell.angle_gamma   90.00
#
_symmetry.space_group_name_H-M   'P 1'
#
loop_
_entity.id
_entity.type
_entity.pdbx_description
1 polymer ?
#
loop_
_entity_poly.entity_id
_entity_poly.type
_entity_poly.pdbx_seq_one_letter_code
_entity_poly.pdbx_strand_id
1 'polypeptide(L)'
;MKTTKKIFAAVLAVMMIALMIPFSASAAESYSATYKLAVDANDTDKVGNYTFSFFKIADLNLTTGEYSCTITDKALEDAVKGTYSDAKSQQIITACDNLYKTDKAAFGTAATTISFSSTVTEATATVTDPGLYYVYCTSKPAKVTGVQSSLASLPYFDGKNYVSVDQTEYNLAEKVSTSSVSVDKTADKTYVGDNNKTVTYTLKASTAGSIDNQLKKYAIVDTMDEGLTFNENSVVVKYDGAVDALTLGTDYSIEKNYTYTGKNGEATATFAVVFESATLESEEFYNAKTVVVTYTADLNEKAKLKTAIHNTDGLVYGNDSDTNFEPGKNSPDVFTYGMKVVKVNGNDKTQKLADAEFQIFTDPEAKTPLTVDGKKVVAKTDATGEATFVLEGTTTTFKFDATQTYYAKETAAPTGYNLNSSVFTVSIDKSKEYTFVGNIADGDNVAVANYPVTVPKTGGMGTMMFYVGGAALIACAGVLLFVLKRKKAAK
;
A
#
# COMPACT_ATOMS: atom_id res chain seq x y z
N MET A 1 -5.74 -24.55 -21.98
CA MET A 1 -6.31 -24.27 -23.31
C MET A 1 -5.86 -22.89 -23.73
N LYS A 2 -4.90 -22.83 -24.67
CA LYS A 2 -4.35 -21.57 -25.17
C LYS A 2 -5.35 -20.97 -26.16
N THR A 3 -6.04 -19.93 -25.79
CA THR A 3 -6.84 -19.11 -26.71
C THR A 3 -5.92 -18.05 -27.31
N THR A 4 -5.38 -18.35 -28.47
CA THR A 4 -4.70 -17.37 -29.32
C THR A 4 -5.73 -16.34 -29.74
N LYS A 5 -5.69 -15.14 -29.17
CA LYS A 5 -6.43 -13.98 -29.69
C LYS A 5 -5.81 -13.63 -31.03
N LYS A 6 -6.50 -13.96 -32.11
CA LYS A 6 -6.21 -13.45 -33.44
C LYS A 6 -6.49 -11.94 -33.39
N ILE A 7 -5.45 -11.14 -33.45
CA ILE A 7 -5.53 -9.72 -33.71
C ILE A 7 -6.02 -9.57 -35.16
N PHE A 8 -7.29 -9.32 -35.35
CA PHE A 8 -7.80 -8.85 -36.63
C PHE A 8 -7.41 -7.37 -36.71
N ALA A 9 -6.34 -7.09 -37.45
CA ALA A 9 -6.05 -5.74 -37.90
C ALA A 9 -7.14 -5.35 -38.90
N ALA A 10 -8.17 -4.63 -38.43
CA ALA A 10 -9.06 -3.91 -39.31
C ALA A 10 -8.28 -2.68 -39.81
N VAL A 11 -7.51 -2.89 -40.86
CA VAL A 11 -6.92 -1.79 -41.64
C VAL A 11 -8.09 -1.10 -42.32
N LEU A 12 -8.43 0.11 -41.91
CA LEU A 12 -9.31 0.97 -42.68
C LEU A 12 -8.49 1.45 -43.91
N ALA A 13 -8.37 0.57 -44.89
CA ALA A 13 -7.79 0.94 -46.15
C ALA A 13 -8.78 1.81 -46.88
N VAL A 14 -8.42 3.06 -47.07
CA VAL A 14 -9.09 3.91 -48.08
C VAL A 14 -8.74 3.29 -49.42
N MET A 15 -9.72 2.61 -50.05
CA MET A 15 -9.55 2.02 -51.38
C MET A 15 -9.31 3.12 -52.39
N MET A 16 -8.08 3.24 -52.88
CA MET A 16 -7.75 4.15 -53.98
C MET A 16 -7.68 3.34 -55.26
N ILE A 17 -8.71 3.43 -56.09
CA ILE A 17 -8.69 2.96 -57.49
C ILE A 17 -8.24 4.14 -58.35
N ALA A 18 -6.99 4.12 -58.79
CA ALA A 18 -6.50 5.07 -59.76
C ALA A 18 -7.00 4.68 -61.13
N LEU A 19 -8.11 5.29 -61.55
CA LEU A 19 -8.53 5.31 -62.95
C LEU A 19 -8.12 6.66 -63.53
N MET A 20 -7.29 6.64 -64.60
CA MET A 20 -6.86 7.84 -65.37
C MET A 20 -8.07 8.54 -65.94
N ILE A 21 -8.49 9.66 -65.35
CA ILE A 21 -9.45 10.59 -65.94
C ILE A 21 -8.82 11.99 -65.95
N PRO A 22 -8.75 12.68 -67.08
CA PRO A 22 -8.18 14.04 -67.14
C PRO A 22 -9.08 15.01 -66.39
N PHE A 23 -8.53 15.75 -65.45
CA PHE A 23 -9.21 16.74 -64.63
C PHE A 23 -8.83 18.16 -65.10
N SER A 24 -9.78 19.05 -65.17
CA SER A 24 -9.59 20.47 -65.31
C SER A 24 -9.31 21.09 -63.93
N ALA A 25 -8.12 21.65 -63.76
CA ALA A 25 -7.73 22.33 -62.51
C ALA A 25 -8.69 23.51 -62.23
N SER A 26 -9.47 23.39 -61.20
CA SER A 26 -10.20 24.47 -60.54
C SER A 26 -9.42 24.97 -59.33
N ALA A 27 -9.62 26.28 -59.01
CA ALA A 27 -8.89 26.99 -57.94
C ALA A 27 -8.67 26.16 -56.66
N ALA A 28 -7.64 26.48 -55.93
CA ALA A 28 -7.16 25.79 -54.72
C ALA A 28 -8.34 25.39 -53.80
N GLU A 29 -8.84 24.16 -53.99
CA GLU A 29 -9.84 23.57 -53.10
C GLU A 29 -9.13 23.07 -51.86
N SER A 30 -9.65 23.40 -50.67
CA SER A 30 -9.21 22.82 -49.42
C SER A 30 -9.90 21.49 -49.20
N TYR A 31 -9.15 20.50 -48.81
CA TYR A 31 -9.65 19.16 -48.47
C TYR A 31 -9.62 18.91 -46.99
N SER A 32 -10.60 18.19 -46.44
CA SER A 32 -10.67 17.90 -45.01
C SER A 32 -10.86 16.42 -44.74
N ALA A 33 -10.38 15.98 -43.61
CA ALA A 33 -10.70 14.68 -43.02
C ALA A 33 -11.31 14.87 -41.65
N THR A 34 -12.44 14.25 -41.40
CA THR A 34 -13.12 14.25 -40.10
C THR A 34 -12.82 12.95 -39.39
N TYR A 35 -12.33 13.05 -38.15
CA TYR A 35 -12.08 11.92 -37.27
C TYR A 35 -13.03 11.95 -36.09
N LYS A 36 -13.50 10.77 -35.70
CA LYS A 36 -14.33 10.56 -34.52
C LYS A 36 -13.61 9.60 -33.57
N LEU A 37 -13.47 9.97 -32.31
CA LEU A 37 -12.95 9.09 -31.27
C LEU A 37 -14.11 8.25 -30.72
N ALA A 38 -14.14 6.97 -31.05
CA ALA A 38 -15.08 6.03 -30.43
C ALA A 38 -14.48 5.48 -29.13
N VAL A 39 -15.13 5.78 -28.02
CA VAL A 39 -14.75 5.29 -26.69
C VAL A 39 -15.87 4.40 -26.19
N ASP A 40 -15.56 3.16 -25.79
CA ASP A 40 -16.46 2.39 -24.95
C ASP A 40 -16.53 3.10 -23.58
N ALA A 41 -17.71 3.53 -23.18
CA ALA A 41 -17.94 4.22 -21.90
C ALA A 41 -17.50 3.39 -20.68
N ASN A 42 -17.32 2.08 -20.84
CA ASN A 42 -16.84 1.16 -19.82
C ASN A 42 -15.31 0.98 -19.84
N ASP A 43 -14.60 1.42 -20.87
CA ASP A 43 -13.14 1.30 -20.99
C ASP A 43 -12.43 2.60 -20.57
N THR A 44 -12.46 2.86 -19.26
CA THR A 44 -11.84 4.07 -18.67
C THR A 44 -10.32 4.13 -18.87
N ASP A 45 -9.68 3.01 -19.21
CA ASP A 45 -8.22 2.94 -19.40
C ASP A 45 -7.77 3.56 -20.74
N LYS A 46 -8.69 3.70 -21.69
CA LYS A 46 -8.42 4.30 -23.00
C LYS A 46 -8.94 5.73 -23.15
N VAL A 47 -9.69 6.21 -22.16
CA VAL A 47 -10.19 7.60 -22.17
C VAL A 47 -9.06 8.55 -21.79
N GLY A 48 -8.94 9.69 -22.49
CA GLY A 48 -7.96 10.72 -22.16
C GLY A 48 -7.69 11.66 -23.32
N ASN A 49 -6.62 12.44 -23.19
CA ASN A 49 -6.22 13.43 -24.19
C ASN A 49 -5.29 12.77 -25.22
N TYR A 50 -5.68 12.87 -26.49
CA TYR A 50 -4.90 12.40 -27.61
C TYR A 50 -4.65 13.55 -28.59
N THR A 51 -3.43 13.61 -29.16
CA THR A 51 -3.10 14.50 -30.28
C THR A 51 -2.56 13.67 -31.43
N PHE A 52 -3.17 13.79 -32.59
CA PHE A 52 -2.70 13.17 -33.83
C PHE A 52 -2.14 14.24 -34.75
N SER A 53 -0.98 13.98 -35.30
CA SER A 53 -0.31 14.85 -36.26
C SER A 53 -0.31 14.21 -37.64
N PHE A 54 -0.59 15.01 -38.65
CA PHE A 54 -0.63 14.63 -40.06
C PHE A 54 0.67 15.09 -40.73
N PHE A 55 1.55 14.16 -41.02
CA PHE A 55 2.82 14.43 -41.72
C PHE A 55 2.65 14.08 -43.20
N LYS A 56 2.83 15.05 -44.07
CA LYS A 56 2.79 14.82 -45.52
C LYS A 56 4.01 14.00 -45.94
N ILE A 57 3.78 12.81 -46.48
CA ILE A 57 4.83 11.86 -46.87
C ILE A 57 4.95 11.72 -48.40
N ALA A 58 3.91 12.14 -49.13
CA ALA A 58 3.95 12.16 -50.59
C ALA A 58 3.02 13.22 -51.15
N ASP A 59 3.39 13.82 -52.26
CA ASP A 59 2.54 14.67 -53.11
C ASP A 59 1.66 13.81 -53.98
N LEU A 60 0.41 14.24 -54.16
CA LEU A 60 -0.55 13.61 -55.07
C LEU A 60 -0.70 14.45 -56.32
N ASN A 61 -0.35 13.87 -57.45
CA ASN A 61 -0.68 14.47 -58.76
C ASN A 61 -2.16 14.23 -59.10
N LEU A 62 -3.00 15.25 -58.98
CA LEU A 62 -4.45 15.14 -59.24
C LEU A 62 -4.81 14.79 -60.69
N THR A 63 -3.86 14.94 -61.65
CA THR A 63 -4.06 14.61 -63.06
C THR A 63 -3.82 13.13 -63.34
N THR A 64 -2.72 12.58 -62.75
CA THR A 64 -2.30 11.18 -62.99
C THR A 64 -2.73 10.23 -61.88
N GLY A 65 -3.08 10.73 -60.69
CA GLY A 65 -3.38 9.93 -59.52
C GLY A 65 -2.15 9.31 -58.88
N GLU A 66 -0.95 9.71 -59.29
CA GLU A 66 0.30 9.15 -58.79
C GLU A 66 0.84 9.92 -57.59
N TYR A 67 1.51 9.17 -56.68
CA TYR A 67 2.17 9.74 -55.51
C TYR A 67 3.66 9.85 -55.74
N SER A 68 4.25 10.97 -55.30
CA SER A 68 5.67 11.24 -55.28
C SER A 68 6.11 11.45 -53.83
N CYS A 69 6.99 10.58 -53.31
CA CYS A 69 7.49 10.67 -51.93
C CYS A 69 8.19 12.00 -51.69
N THR A 70 7.88 12.68 -50.60
CA THR A 70 8.48 13.98 -50.23
C THR A 70 9.60 13.84 -49.19
N ILE A 71 9.72 12.67 -48.59
CA ILE A 71 10.73 12.34 -47.56
C ILE A 71 11.84 11.54 -48.20
N THR A 72 13.10 11.94 -47.96
CA THR A 72 14.30 11.24 -48.48
C THR A 72 14.62 10.04 -47.62
N ASP A 73 13.87 8.95 -47.81
CA ASP A 73 14.11 7.63 -47.19
C ASP A 73 13.83 6.55 -48.21
N LYS A 74 14.82 5.70 -48.49
CA LYS A 74 14.71 4.67 -49.53
C LYS A 74 13.59 3.65 -49.29
N ALA A 75 13.37 3.25 -48.06
CA ALA A 75 12.33 2.27 -47.72
C ALA A 75 10.96 2.88 -47.91
N LEU A 76 10.77 4.15 -47.52
CA LEU A 76 9.52 4.88 -47.71
C LEU A 76 9.26 5.20 -49.19
N GLU A 77 10.28 5.66 -49.94
CA GLU A 77 10.17 5.87 -51.38
C GLU A 77 9.72 4.62 -52.13
N ASP A 78 10.35 3.46 -51.83
CA ASP A 78 9.98 2.17 -52.46
C ASP A 78 8.59 1.71 -52.00
N ALA A 79 8.20 1.97 -50.76
CA ALA A 79 6.88 1.68 -50.24
C ALA A 79 5.77 2.54 -50.90
N VAL A 80 5.99 3.80 -51.18
CA VAL A 80 5.01 4.71 -51.80
C VAL A 80 4.74 4.40 -53.27
N LYS A 81 5.75 3.92 -54.03
CA LYS A 81 5.64 3.67 -55.48
C LYS A 81 4.64 2.55 -55.82
N GLY A 82 3.84 2.75 -56.86
CA GLY A 82 2.94 1.76 -57.46
C GLY A 82 1.53 1.80 -57.00
N THR A 83 0.72 0.76 -57.35
CA THR A 83 -0.71 0.71 -57.09
C THR A 83 -0.99 0.40 -55.59
N TYR A 84 -1.95 1.09 -55.01
CA TYR A 84 -2.35 0.90 -53.63
C TYR A 84 -3.19 -0.35 -53.39
N SER A 85 -2.91 -1.01 -52.24
CA SER A 85 -3.67 -2.11 -51.69
C SER A 85 -3.55 -2.09 -50.18
N ASP A 86 -4.31 -2.88 -49.46
CA ASP A 86 -4.20 -3.01 -47.99
C ASP A 86 -2.79 -3.40 -47.55
N ALA A 87 -2.17 -4.36 -48.28
CA ALA A 87 -0.78 -4.78 -48.01
C ALA A 87 0.22 -3.64 -48.25
N LYS A 88 -0.02 -2.81 -49.26
CA LYS A 88 0.78 -1.64 -49.56
C LYS A 88 0.68 -0.57 -48.48
N SER A 89 -0.53 -0.26 -48.02
CA SER A 89 -0.78 0.68 -46.93
C SER A 89 -0.04 0.26 -45.67
N GLN A 90 -0.06 -1.04 -45.35
CA GLN A 90 0.67 -1.56 -44.19
C GLN A 90 2.20 -1.46 -44.33
N GLN A 91 2.73 -1.64 -45.58
CA GLN A 91 4.15 -1.45 -45.85
C GLN A 91 4.58 0.01 -45.65
N ILE A 92 3.76 0.97 -46.12
CA ILE A 92 4.00 2.41 -45.93
C ILE A 92 3.97 2.79 -44.44
N ILE A 93 2.94 2.32 -43.71
CA ILE A 93 2.84 2.54 -42.27
C ILE A 93 4.08 2.00 -41.55
N THR A 94 4.49 0.75 -41.84
CA THR A 94 5.67 0.15 -41.23
C THR A 94 6.95 0.93 -41.53
N ALA A 95 7.14 1.43 -42.77
CA ALA A 95 8.26 2.26 -43.13
C ALA A 95 8.26 3.60 -42.38
N CYS A 96 7.09 4.23 -42.28
CA CYS A 96 6.91 5.47 -41.51
C CYS A 96 7.17 5.26 -40.01
N ASP A 97 6.61 4.22 -39.42
CA ASP A 97 6.81 3.91 -37.97
C ASP A 97 8.29 3.69 -37.64
N ASN A 98 9.02 2.98 -38.52
CA ASN A 98 10.44 2.75 -38.34
C ASN A 98 11.25 4.04 -38.51
N LEU A 99 10.96 4.83 -39.52
CA LEU A 99 11.65 6.11 -39.76
C LEU A 99 11.32 7.11 -38.61
N TYR A 100 10.09 7.19 -38.15
CA TYR A 100 9.71 8.08 -37.05
C TYR A 100 10.45 7.78 -35.76
N LYS A 101 10.72 6.48 -35.47
CA LYS A 101 11.52 6.05 -34.32
C LYS A 101 13.00 6.38 -34.43
N THR A 102 13.56 6.30 -35.64
CA THR A 102 15.00 6.48 -35.87
C THR A 102 15.38 7.90 -36.23
N ASP A 103 14.55 8.59 -37.00
CA ASP A 103 14.74 9.98 -37.43
C ASP A 103 13.41 10.73 -37.53
N LYS A 104 12.85 11.13 -36.40
CA LYS A 104 11.61 11.90 -36.31
C LYS A 104 11.71 13.22 -37.10
N ALA A 105 12.90 13.81 -37.19
CA ALA A 105 13.13 15.10 -37.86
C ALA A 105 12.90 15.01 -39.39
N ALA A 106 13.02 13.83 -39.99
CA ALA A 106 12.75 13.60 -41.41
C ALA A 106 11.31 13.98 -41.83
N PHE A 107 10.36 13.89 -40.89
CA PHE A 107 8.94 14.24 -41.15
C PHE A 107 8.67 15.76 -41.14
N GLY A 108 9.60 16.56 -40.63
CA GLY A 108 9.43 18.02 -40.53
C GLY A 108 8.27 18.42 -39.63
N THR A 109 7.62 19.54 -39.98
CA THR A 109 6.45 20.04 -39.26
C THR A 109 5.18 19.35 -39.77
N ALA A 110 4.29 18.94 -38.88
CA ALA A 110 3.00 18.40 -39.25
C ALA A 110 2.19 19.45 -40.07
N ALA A 111 1.56 19.01 -41.15
CA ALA A 111 0.70 19.85 -41.96
C ALA A 111 -0.54 20.35 -41.19
N THR A 112 -1.07 19.49 -40.29
CA THR A 112 -2.14 19.83 -39.35
C THR A 112 -2.12 18.87 -38.18
N THR A 113 -2.80 19.24 -37.09
CA THR A 113 -3.01 18.40 -35.90
C THR A 113 -4.46 18.40 -35.49
N ILE A 114 -4.90 17.31 -34.89
CA ILE A 114 -6.22 17.21 -34.25
C ILE A 114 -6.05 16.69 -32.82
N SER A 115 -6.89 17.18 -31.91
CA SER A 115 -6.86 16.75 -30.52
C SER A 115 -8.23 16.27 -30.06
N PHE A 116 -8.22 15.20 -29.30
CA PHE A 116 -9.39 14.60 -28.65
C PHE A 116 -9.22 14.67 -27.13
N SER A 117 -10.34 14.74 -26.44
CA SER A 117 -10.37 14.62 -24.96
C SER A 117 -11.58 13.77 -24.55
N SER A 118 -11.73 13.54 -23.25
CA SER A 118 -12.91 12.86 -22.72
C SER A 118 -14.24 13.56 -23.06
N THR A 119 -14.19 14.86 -23.41
CA THR A 119 -15.37 15.69 -23.76
C THR A 119 -15.44 16.04 -25.23
N VAL A 120 -14.34 15.96 -25.99
CA VAL A 120 -14.24 16.26 -27.42
C VAL A 120 -13.90 14.98 -28.17
N THR A 121 -14.91 14.35 -28.74
CA THR A 121 -14.80 13.04 -29.41
C THR A 121 -14.81 13.12 -30.95
N GLU A 122 -14.93 14.32 -31.52
CA GLU A 122 -14.91 14.57 -32.96
C GLU A 122 -13.98 15.73 -33.26
N ALA A 123 -13.11 15.60 -34.27
CA ALA A 123 -12.22 16.64 -34.71
C ALA A 123 -11.98 16.56 -36.21
N THR A 124 -11.74 17.71 -36.84
CA THR A 124 -11.54 17.84 -38.32
C THR A 124 -10.12 18.31 -38.59
N ALA A 125 -9.40 17.56 -39.42
CA ALA A 125 -8.13 17.95 -40.00
C ALA A 125 -8.37 18.56 -41.38
N THR A 126 -7.85 19.74 -41.62
CA THR A 126 -7.96 20.43 -42.94
C THR A 126 -6.57 20.64 -43.51
N VAL A 127 -6.37 20.27 -44.76
CA VAL A 127 -5.13 20.47 -45.52
C VAL A 127 -5.47 21.09 -46.87
N THR A 128 -4.53 21.87 -47.39
CA THR A 128 -4.64 22.50 -48.69
C THR A 128 -3.82 21.84 -49.80
N ASP A 129 -2.78 21.08 -49.35
CA ASP A 129 -1.87 20.39 -50.28
C ASP A 129 -2.36 18.96 -50.50
N PRO A 130 -2.75 18.58 -51.74
CA PRO A 130 -3.08 17.19 -52.06
C PRO A 130 -1.89 16.26 -51.79
N GLY A 131 -2.14 15.15 -51.11
CA GLY A 131 -1.08 14.22 -50.79
C GLY A 131 -1.50 13.03 -49.95
N LEU A 132 -0.49 12.21 -49.64
CA LEU A 132 -0.59 11.11 -48.67
C LEU A 132 0.01 11.57 -47.34
N TYR A 133 -0.71 11.36 -46.28
CA TYR A 133 -0.35 11.78 -44.93
C TYR A 133 -0.19 10.57 -44.02
N TYR A 134 0.91 10.52 -43.32
CA TYR A 134 1.11 9.63 -42.19
C TYR A 134 0.50 10.27 -40.96
N VAL A 135 -0.46 9.58 -40.34
CA VAL A 135 -1.19 10.03 -39.16
C VAL A 135 -0.64 9.31 -37.95
N TYR A 136 0.04 10.06 -37.12
CA TYR A 136 0.72 9.54 -35.94
C TYR A 136 0.20 10.18 -34.67
N CYS A 137 0.01 9.37 -33.62
CA CYS A 137 -0.38 9.87 -32.30
C CYS A 137 0.83 10.43 -31.57
N THR A 138 0.97 11.77 -31.55
CA THR A 138 2.10 12.47 -30.97
C THR A 138 1.97 12.75 -29.48
N SER A 139 0.73 12.69 -28.94
CA SER A 139 0.46 12.80 -27.51
C SER A 139 -0.68 11.85 -27.14
N LYS A 140 -0.52 11.13 -26.04
CA LYS A 140 -1.46 10.10 -25.57
C LYS A 140 -1.38 9.96 -24.04
N PRO A 141 -2.44 9.45 -23.38
CA PRO A 141 -2.45 9.22 -21.94
C PRO A 141 -1.29 8.31 -21.46
N ALA A 142 -0.84 8.51 -20.23
CA ALA A 142 0.30 7.77 -19.65
C ALA A 142 0.08 6.26 -19.59
N LYS A 143 -1.15 5.79 -19.45
CA LYS A 143 -1.50 4.34 -19.49
C LYS A 143 -1.34 3.72 -20.87
N VAL A 144 -1.33 4.53 -21.93
CA VAL A 144 -1.31 4.05 -23.31
C VAL A 144 0.09 3.69 -23.74
N THR A 145 0.32 2.40 -24.01
CA THR A 145 1.62 1.88 -24.46
C THR A 145 1.81 1.98 -25.97
N GLY A 146 0.71 2.05 -26.73
CA GLY A 146 0.79 2.17 -28.17
C GLY A 146 -0.54 2.62 -28.78
N VAL A 147 -0.46 3.40 -29.84
CA VAL A 147 -1.60 3.78 -30.71
C VAL A 147 -1.21 3.42 -32.12
N GLN A 148 -2.02 2.65 -32.81
CA GLN A 148 -1.75 2.22 -34.17
C GLN A 148 -1.78 3.43 -35.12
N SER A 149 -0.70 3.63 -35.86
CA SER A 149 -0.60 4.67 -36.90
C SER A 149 -1.53 4.37 -38.08
N SER A 150 -1.85 5.40 -38.85
CA SER A 150 -2.68 5.26 -40.04
C SER A 150 -2.21 6.15 -41.19
N LEU A 151 -2.81 5.95 -42.35
CA LEU A 151 -2.62 6.83 -43.52
C LEU A 151 -3.90 7.57 -43.82
N ALA A 152 -3.79 8.81 -44.31
CA ALA A 152 -4.86 9.57 -44.87
C ALA A 152 -4.45 10.09 -46.27
N SER A 153 -5.25 9.80 -47.28
CA SER A 153 -5.11 10.41 -48.59
C SER A 153 -6.05 11.60 -48.66
N LEU A 154 -5.53 12.78 -48.91
CA LEU A 154 -6.31 14.00 -49.02
C LEU A 154 -5.93 14.73 -50.32
N PRO A 155 -6.83 14.91 -51.29
CA PRO A 155 -8.21 14.36 -51.29
C PRO A 155 -8.27 12.85 -51.53
N TYR A 156 -9.42 12.27 -51.27
CA TYR A 156 -9.79 10.90 -51.58
C TYR A 156 -10.47 10.82 -52.94
N PHE A 157 -10.18 9.78 -53.73
CA PHE A 157 -10.83 9.55 -55.01
C PHE A 157 -12.02 8.57 -54.85
N ASP A 158 -13.27 9.04 -55.06
CA ASP A 158 -14.48 8.26 -54.87
C ASP A 158 -14.85 7.36 -56.08
N GLY A 159 -13.94 7.29 -57.04
CA GLY A 159 -14.16 6.61 -58.33
C GLY A 159 -14.61 7.54 -59.44
N LYS A 160 -14.88 8.82 -59.15
CA LYS A 160 -15.33 9.85 -60.06
C LYS A 160 -14.63 11.19 -59.89
N ASN A 161 -14.53 11.64 -58.63
CA ASN A 161 -13.99 12.93 -58.25
C ASN A 161 -13.05 12.78 -57.06
N TYR A 162 -12.15 13.77 -56.88
CA TYR A 162 -11.43 13.93 -55.63
C TYR A 162 -12.32 14.69 -54.64
N VAL A 163 -12.51 14.12 -53.47
CA VAL A 163 -13.42 14.64 -52.42
C VAL A 163 -12.72 14.67 -51.07
N SER A 164 -13.24 15.45 -50.14
CA SER A 164 -12.82 15.40 -48.75
C SER A 164 -13.13 14.03 -48.14
N VAL A 165 -12.28 13.58 -47.25
CA VAL A 165 -12.50 12.32 -46.53
C VAL A 165 -13.40 12.55 -45.34
N ASP A 166 -14.55 11.88 -45.33
CA ASP A 166 -15.38 11.79 -44.14
C ASP A 166 -15.08 10.47 -43.44
N GLN A 167 -14.12 10.49 -42.53
CA GLN A 167 -13.73 9.33 -41.77
C GLN A 167 -14.45 9.34 -40.45
N THR A 168 -15.37 8.43 -40.28
CA THR A 168 -16.40 8.50 -39.26
C THR A 168 -15.97 8.05 -37.89
N GLU A 169 -14.93 7.18 -37.75
CA GLU A 169 -14.67 6.61 -36.45
C GLU A 169 -13.23 6.12 -36.28
N TYR A 170 -12.56 6.57 -35.22
CA TYR A 170 -11.32 6.03 -34.74
C TYR A 170 -11.59 5.19 -33.49
N ASN A 171 -11.72 3.87 -33.65
CA ASN A 171 -12.07 2.98 -32.56
C ASN A 171 -10.86 2.72 -31.65
N LEU A 172 -10.80 3.37 -30.49
CA LEU A 172 -9.73 3.19 -29.50
C LEU A 172 -9.66 1.76 -28.96
N ALA A 173 -10.78 1.04 -28.85
CA ALA A 173 -10.78 -0.32 -28.34
C ALA A 173 -9.92 -1.27 -29.18
N GLU A 174 -9.84 -1.01 -30.49
CA GLU A 174 -9.10 -1.86 -31.44
C GLU A 174 -7.68 -1.36 -31.71
N LYS A 175 -7.41 -0.06 -31.53
CA LYS A 175 -6.18 0.59 -32.01
C LYS A 175 -5.23 1.05 -30.89
N VAL A 176 -5.69 0.99 -29.64
CA VAL A 176 -4.93 1.45 -28.47
C VAL A 176 -4.56 0.27 -27.57
N SER A 177 -3.29 0.16 -27.25
CA SER A 177 -2.76 -0.74 -26.23
C SER A 177 -2.51 0.02 -24.94
N THR A 178 -2.88 -0.56 -23.80
CA THR A 178 -2.68 0.03 -22.47
C THR A 178 -1.84 -0.86 -21.58
N SER A 179 -1.15 -0.28 -20.61
CA SER A 179 -0.52 -0.99 -19.51
C SER A 179 -1.53 -1.25 -18.40
N SER A 180 -1.43 -2.41 -17.75
CA SER A 180 -2.13 -2.66 -16.49
C SER A 180 -1.36 -1.98 -15.37
N VAL A 181 -1.97 -0.97 -14.73
CA VAL A 181 -1.36 -0.23 -13.62
C VAL A 181 -1.92 -0.73 -12.31
N SER A 182 -1.05 -1.05 -11.37
CA SER A 182 -1.46 -1.47 -10.04
C SER A 182 -0.34 -1.25 -9.03
N VAL A 183 -0.72 -1.05 -7.79
CA VAL A 183 0.17 -1.13 -6.63
C VAL A 183 -0.45 -2.04 -5.58
N ASP A 184 0.37 -2.87 -4.95
CA ASP A 184 -0.04 -3.84 -3.94
C ASP A 184 0.93 -3.81 -2.78
N LYS A 185 0.41 -3.80 -1.56
CA LYS A 185 1.18 -3.70 -0.33
C LYS A 185 0.97 -4.90 0.57
N THR A 186 2.05 -5.38 1.18
CA THR A 186 2.03 -6.42 2.20
C THR A 186 2.81 -5.96 3.44
N ALA A 187 2.48 -6.52 4.60
CA ALA A 187 3.23 -6.38 5.84
C ALA A 187 3.75 -7.74 6.29
N ASP A 188 4.92 -7.78 6.94
CA ASP A 188 5.53 -9.00 7.45
C ASP A 188 4.77 -9.56 8.68
N LYS A 189 3.97 -8.73 9.36
CA LYS A 189 3.19 -9.12 10.54
C LYS A 189 1.89 -8.30 10.67
N THR A 190 0.89 -8.89 11.33
CA THR A 190 -0.40 -8.26 11.63
C THR A 190 -0.46 -7.73 13.07
N TYR A 191 0.34 -8.28 13.99
CA TYR A 191 0.34 -7.93 15.40
C TYR A 191 1.70 -7.43 15.81
N VAL A 192 1.73 -6.36 16.59
CA VAL A 192 2.93 -5.68 17.05
C VAL A 192 2.79 -5.28 18.52
N GLY A 193 3.93 -5.14 19.19
CA GLY A 193 4.00 -4.66 20.56
C GLY A 193 5.27 -3.83 20.78
N ASP A 194 5.37 -3.15 21.93
CA ASP A 194 6.52 -2.29 22.24
C ASP A 194 7.87 -3.03 22.27
N ASN A 195 7.85 -4.35 22.53
CA ASN A 195 9.02 -5.22 22.47
C ASN A 195 9.32 -5.78 21.06
N ASN A 196 8.43 -5.57 20.10
CA ASN A 196 8.55 -6.03 18.71
C ASN A 196 7.85 -5.04 17.79
N LYS A 197 8.22 -3.77 17.88
CA LYS A 197 7.48 -2.62 17.33
C LYS A 197 7.65 -2.40 15.83
N THR A 198 8.69 -2.97 15.22
CA THR A 198 9.03 -2.72 13.81
C THR A 198 8.22 -3.63 12.89
N VAL A 199 7.56 -3.04 11.90
CA VAL A 199 6.85 -3.71 10.81
C VAL A 199 7.61 -3.47 9.52
N THR A 200 7.80 -4.52 8.71
CA THR A 200 8.36 -4.40 7.36
C THR A 200 7.23 -4.41 6.34
N TYR A 201 7.15 -3.37 5.53
CA TYR A 201 6.23 -3.26 4.43
C TYR A 201 6.93 -3.50 3.10
N THR A 202 6.25 -4.17 2.18
CA THR A 202 6.70 -4.38 0.80
C THR A 202 5.59 -3.96 -0.15
N LEU A 203 5.91 -3.01 -1.05
CA LEU A 203 5.03 -2.55 -2.12
C LEU A 203 5.54 -3.09 -3.44
N LYS A 204 4.62 -3.56 -4.29
CA LYS A 204 4.89 -3.92 -5.68
C LYS A 204 4.03 -3.05 -6.58
N ALA A 205 4.67 -2.14 -7.29
CA ALA A 205 4.02 -1.22 -8.21
C ALA A 205 4.40 -1.56 -9.65
N SER A 206 3.41 -1.69 -10.55
CA SER A 206 3.68 -1.87 -11.97
C SER A 206 4.18 -0.58 -12.59
N THR A 207 5.13 -0.68 -13.53
CA THR A 207 5.48 0.44 -14.39
C THR A 207 4.32 0.75 -15.34
N ALA A 208 4.08 2.02 -15.62
CA ALA A 208 3.11 2.49 -16.60
C ALA A 208 3.84 3.02 -17.84
N GLY A 209 3.12 3.20 -18.95
CA GLY A 209 3.69 3.74 -20.17
C GLY A 209 4.56 2.75 -20.95
N SER A 210 5.45 3.30 -21.74
CA SER A 210 6.42 2.58 -22.57
C SER A 210 7.58 3.51 -22.95
N ILE A 211 8.66 2.96 -23.49
CA ILE A 211 9.77 3.79 -23.98
C ILE A 211 9.32 4.78 -25.06
N ASP A 212 8.32 4.43 -25.88
CA ASP A 212 7.72 5.31 -26.88
C ASP A 212 6.67 6.30 -26.30
N ASN A 213 6.34 6.17 -25.04
CA ASN A 213 5.44 7.04 -24.28
C ASN A 213 5.93 7.18 -22.85
N GLN A 214 7.07 7.83 -22.71
CA GLN A 214 7.78 7.96 -21.44
C GLN A 214 6.96 8.75 -20.42
N LEU A 215 7.04 8.31 -19.18
CA LEU A 215 6.49 9.06 -18.06
C LEU A 215 7.37 10.28 -17.76
N LYS A 216 6.73 11.34 -17.28
CA LYS A 216 7.36 12.52 -16.68
C LYS A 216 7.19 12.55 -15.17
N LYS A 217 6.34 11.66 -14.67
CA LYS A 217 6.06 11.52 -13.24
C LYS A 217 5.76 10.05 -12.91
N TYR A 218 6.44 9.54 -11.88
CA TYR A 218 6.17 8.24 -11.28
C TYR A 218 6.55 8.31 -9.81
N ALA A 219 5.55 8.19 -8.93
CA ALA A 219 5.75 8.28 -7.49
C ALA A 219 4.89 7.24 -6.78
N ILE A 220 5.51 6.38 -5.98
CA ILE A 220 4.81 5.45 -5.09
C ILE A 220 4.58 6.19 -3.78
N VAL A 221 3.32 6.46 -3.45
CA VAL A 221 2.91 7.22 -2.26
C VAL A 221 2.45 6.29 -1.16
N ASP A 222 2.69 6.67 0.09
CA ASP A 222 2.40 5.89 1.28
C ASP A 222 1.85 6.79 2.39
N THR A 223 0.72 6.39 2.98
CA THR A 223 0.03 7.16 4.01
C THR A 223 -0.21 6.30 5.23
N MET A 224 0.52 6.59 6.30
CA MET A 224 0.47 5.88 7.58
C MET A 224 -0.42 6.59 8.59
N ASP A 225 -1.11 5.80 9.40
CA ASP A 225 -1.74 6.31 10.63
C ASP A 225 -0.71 6.89 11.59
N GLU A 226 -1.16 7.82 12.45
CA GLU A 226 -0.32 8.47 13.45
C GLU A 226 0.34 7.51 14.46
N GLY A 227 -0.18 6.27 14.58
CA GLY A 227 0.37 5.20 15.43
C GLY A 227 1.64 4.55 14.88
N LEU A 228 2.05 4.88 13.65
CA LEU A 228 3.28 4.41 13.01
C LEU A 228 4.27 5.55 12.83
N THR A 229 5.56 5.23 12.91
CA THR A 229 6.66 6.15 12.60
C THR A 229 7.48 5.57 11.47
N PHE A 230 7.56 6.28 10.36
CA PHE A 230 8.32 5.89 9.18
C PHE A 230 9.85 5.90 9.44
N ASN A 231 10.54 4.84 9.07
CA ASN A 231 11.99 4.70 9.13
C ASN A 231 12.60 4.97 7.74
N GLU A 232 12.87 6.22 7.43
CA GLU A 232 13.33 6.69 6.12
C GLU A 232 14.58 5.94 5.62
N ASN A 233 15.56 5.72 6.49
CA ASN A 233 16.83 5.04 6.15
C ASN A 233 16.67 3.54 5.85
N SER A 234 15.46 2.98 6.03
CA SER A 234 15.17 1.58 5.74
C SER A 234 14.65 1.35 4.32
N VAL A 235 14.42 2.41 3.55
CA VAL A 235 13.85 2.30 2.20
C VAL A 235 14.84 1.66 1.25
N VAL A 236 14.40 0.60 0.60
CA VAL A 236 15.14 -0.07 -0.48
C VAL A 236 14.22 -0.18 -1.69
N VAL A 237 14.68 0.31 -2.84
CA VAL A 237 13.94 0.27 -4.10
C VAL A 237 14.70 -0.58 -5.10
N LYS A 238 14.01 -1.51 -5.79
CA LYS A 238 14.60 -2.32 -6.84
C LYS A 238 13.56 -2.76 -7.87
N TYR A 239 14.00 -3.20 -9.02
CA TYR A 239 13.13 -3.91 -9.96
C TYR A 239 12.86 -5.33 -9.48
N ASP A 240 11.66 -5.87 -9.77
CA ASP A 240 11.30 -7.23 -9.34
C ASP A 240 12.23 -8.26 -9.98
N GLY A 241 12.83 -9.12 -9.15
CA GLY A 241 13.83 -10.10 -9.58
C GLY A 241 15.26 -9.56 -9.76
N ALA A 242 15.50 -8.25 -9.68
CA ALA A 242 16.84 -7.69 -9.72
C ALA A 242 17.62 -7.97 -8.41
N VAL A 243 18.93 -8.19 -8.53
CA VAL A 243 19.84 -8.35 -7.40
C VAL A 243 20.16 -7.00 -6.79
N ASP A 244 20.51 -6.02 -7.64
CA ASP A 244 20.94 -4.71 -7.22
C ASP A 244 19.76 -3.78 -6.94
N ALA A 245 19.92 -2.93 -5.93
CA ALA A 245 18.98 -1.87 -5.61
C ALA A 245 19.25 -0.63 -6.46
N LEU A 246 18.20 0.13 -6.74
CA LEU A 246 18.29 1.46 -7.30
C LEU A 246 18.94 2.42 -6.29
N THR A 247 19.59 3.46 -6.76
CA THR A 247 20.40 4.37 -5.96
C THR A 247 19.59 5.60 -5.56
N LEU A 248 19.45 5.83 -4.25
CA LEU A 248 18.85 7.05 -3.71
C LEU A 248 19.65 8.28 -4.14
N GLY A 249 18.92 9.32 -4.61
CA GLY A 249 19.48 10.57 -5.10
C GLY A 249 19.99 10.51 -6.55
N THR A 250 19.94 9.34 -7.20
CA THR A 250 20.28 9.16 -8.62
C THR A 250 19.08 8.60 -9.41
N ASP A 251 18.51 7.49 -8.93
CA ASP A 251 17.39 6.81 -9.59
C ASP A 251 16.05 7.24 -9.02
N TYR A 252 16.02 7.57 -7.74
CA TYR A 252 14.84 8.03 -7.02
C TYR A 252 15.19 8.93 -5.85
N SER A 253 14.21 9.70 -5.37
CA SER A 253 14.25 10.47 -4.12
C SER A 253 13.13 10.04 -3.17
N ILE A 254 13.26 10.41 -1.89
CA ILE A 254 12.22 10.21 -0.87
C ILE A 254 11.71 11.58 -0.45
N GLU A 255 10.43 11.84 -0.69
CA GLU A 255 9.78 13.09 -0.31
C GLU A 255 8.78 12.84 0.83
N LYS A 256 8.92 13.58 1.94
CA LYS A 256 7.95 13.54 3.06
C LYS A 256 6.84 14.56 2.86
N ASN A 257 5.66 14.26 3.39
CA ASN A 257 4.46 15.09 3.25
C ASN A 257 4.16 15.41 1.78
N TYR A 258 4.27 14.39 0.94
CA TYR A 258 4.09 14.51 -0.50
C TYR A 258 2.64 14.79 -0.86
N THR A 259 2.39 15.91 -1.56
CA THR A 259 1.05 16.31 -2.00
C THR A 259 0.79 15.84 -3.43
N TYR A 260 -0.38 15.24 -3.66
CA TYR A 260 -0.80 14.74 -4.97
C TYR A 260 -2.32 14.86 -5.15
N THR A 261 -2.77 14.75 -6.39
CA THR A 261 -4.21 14.71 -6.70
C THR A 261 -4.67 13.24 -6.67
N GLY A 262 -5.41 12.87 -5.65
CA GLY A 262 -6.06 11.57 -5.51
C GLY A 262 -7.47 11.54 -6.15
N LYS A 263 -8.20 10.43 -5.96
CA LYS A 263 -9.57 10.26 -6.51
C LYS A 263 -10.56 11.31 -6.00
N ASN A 264 -10.37 11.80 -4.78
CA ASN A 264 -11.29 12.72 -4.09
C ASN A 264 -10.73 14.16 -4.01
N GLY A 265 -9.74 14.50 -4.83
CA GLY A 265 -9.06 15.79 -4.81
C GLY A 265 -7.65 15.72 -4.24
N GLU A 266 -7.14 16.85 -3.75
CA GLU A 266 -5.79 16.94 -3.19
C GLU A 266 -5.65 16.09 -1.91
N ALA A 267 -4.55 15.35 -1.81
CA ALA A 267 -4.20 14.48 -0.68
C ALA A 267 -2.70 14.60 -0.36
N THR A 268 -2.35 14.28 0.89
CA THR A 268 -0.96 14.29 1.35
C THR A 268 -0.58 12.93 1.89
N ALA A 269 0.46 12.32 1.32
CA ALA A 269 1.06 11.09 1.80
C ALA A 269 2.10 11.36 2.90
N THR A 270 2.32 10.39 3.78
CA THR A 270 3.40 10.44 4.78
C THR A 270 4.76 10.56 4.10
N PHE A 271 4.96 9.79 3.03
CA PHE A 271 6.11 9.91 2.15
C PHE A 271 5.78 9.42 0.74
N ALA A 272 6.64 9.74 -0.20
CA ALA A 272 6.63 9.18 -1.55
C ALA A 272 8.05 8.76 -1.96
N VAL A 273 8.13 7.68 -2.74
CA VAL A 273 9.31 7.32 -3.52
C VAL A 273 9.10 7.89 -4.92
N VAL A 274 9.82 8.95 -5.25
CA VAL A 274 9.69 9.70 -6.50
C VAL A 274 10.83 9.33 -7.42
N PHE A 275 10.53 8.89 -8.65
CA PHE A 275 11.53 8.46 -9.61
C PHE A 275 12.09 9.65 -10.37
N GLU A 276 13.42 9.65 -10.57
CA GLU A 276 14.11 10.70 -11.29
C GLU A 276 13.90 10.60 -12.82
N SER A 277 13.96 11.72 -13.51
CA SER A 277 13.69 11.77 -14.95
C SER A 277 14.59 10.83 -15.75
N ALA A 278 15.88 10.73 -15.41
CA ALA A 278 16.80 9.82 -16.09
C ALA A 278 16.37 8.35 -16.00
N THR A 279 15.82 7.94 -14.87
CA THR A 279 15.27 6.58 -14.67
C THR A 279 14.03 6.37 -15.52
N LEU A 280 13.13 7.37 -15.57
CA LEU A 280 11.91 7.33 -16.38
C LEU A 280 12.16 7.39 -17.89
N GLU A 281 13.35 7.80 -18.33
CA GLU A 281 13.79 7.80 -19.72
C GLU A 281 14.52 6.52 -20.11
N SER A 282 14.79 5.60 -19.16
CA SER A 282 15.53 4.36 -19.41
C SER A 282 14.64 3.22 -19.91
N GLU A 283 15.17 2.41 -20.82
CA GLU A 283 14.51 1.16 -21.24
C GLU A 283 14.38 0.17 -20.09
N GLU A 284 15.31 0.19 -19.15
CA GLU A 284 15.33 -0.72 -18.00
C GLU A 284 14.06 -0.57 -17.14
N PHE A 285 13.62 0.67 -16.88
CA PHE A 285 12.39 0.95 -16.17
C PHE A 285 11.17 0.29 -16.82
N TYR A 286 10.99 0.45 -18.14
CA TYR A 286 9.83 -0.11 -18.84
C TYR A 286 9.91 -1.64 -19.02
N ASN A 287 11.11 -2.19 -19.15
CA ASN A 287 11.34 -3.64 -19.29
C ASN A 287 11.13 -4.38 -17.97
N ALA A 288 11.39 -3.74 -16.84
CA ALA A 288 11.24 -4.32 -15.50
C ALA A 288 9.80 -4.68 -15.15
N LYS A 289 8.81 -3.95 -15.68
CA LYS A 289 7.35 -4.10 -15.46
C LYS A 289 6.88 -3.91 -14.02
N THR A 290 7.72 -4.09 -13.03
CA THR A 290 7.39 -3.98 -11.61
C THR A 290 8.54 -3.40 -10.81
N VAL A 291 8.24 -2.40 -10.00
CA VAL A 291 9.11 -1.83 -8.97
C VAL A 291 8.71 -2.41 -7.62
N VAL A 292 9.71 -2.77 -6.81
CA VAL A 292 9.53 -3.25 -5.44
C VAL A 292 10.15 -2.24 -4.49
N VAL A 293 9.35 -1.74 -3.55
CA VAL A 293 9.80 -0.87 -2.46
C VAL A 293 9.64 -1.62 -1.16
N THR A 294 10.70 -1.72 -0.37
CA THR A 294 10.67 -2.28 0.98
C THR A 294 11.11 -1.21 1.96
N TYR A 295 10.40 -1.09 3.06
CA TYR A 295 10.74 -0.15 4.13
C TYR A 295 10.19 -0.65 5.47
N THR A 296 10.61 -0.04 6.58
CA THR A 296 10.09 -0.34 7.92
C THR A 296 9.38 0.86 8.54
N ALA A 297 8.42 0.56 9.42
CA ALA A 297 7.82 1.55 10.31
C ALA A 297 7.72 0.98 11.72
N ASP A 298 7.87 1.83 12.72
CA ASP A 298 7.80 1.46 14.13
C ASP A 298 6.46 1.89 14.74
N LEU A 299 5.87 0.98 15.52
CA LEU A 299 4.77 1.32 16.42
C LEU A 299 5.23 2.42 17.39
N ASN A 300 4.40 3.42 17.60
CA ASN A 300 4.69 4.53 18.51
C ASN A 300 3.62 4.68 19.61
N GLU A 301 3.77 5.68 20.47
CA GLU A 301 2.89 5.92 21.61
C GLU A 301 1.44 6.28 21.23
N LYS A 302 1.21 6.83 20.02
CA LYS A 302 -0.12 7.20 19.53
C LYS A 302 -0.96 6.02 19.05
N ALA A 303 -0.34 4.86 18.86
CA ALA A 303 -1.04 3.65 18.44
C ALA A 303 -2.11 3.25 19.46
N LYS A 304 -3.35 3.13 19.00
CA LYS A 304 -4.51 2.76 19.83
C LYS A 304 -4.62 1.24 19.95
N LEU A 305 -4.98 0.77 21.14
CA LEU A 305 -5.18 -0.66 21.40
C LEU A 305 -6.39 -1.17 20.62
N LYS A 306 -6.32 -2.42 20.11
CA LYS A 306 -7.37 -3.14 19.39
C LYS A 306 -7.95 -2.40 18.17
N THR A 307 -7.42 -1.26 17.82
CA THR A 307 -7.85 -0.48 16.67
C THR A 307 -6.92 -0.79 15.51
N ALA A 308 -7.46 -0.95 14.31
CA ALA A 308 -6.65 -1.08 13.10
C ALA A 308 -5.77 0.16 12.94
N ILE A 309 -4.48 -0.06 12.77
CA ILE A 309 -3.50 0.96 12.47
C ILE A 309 -3.23 0.81 10.96
N HIS A 310 -3.83 1.71 10.20
CA HIS A 310 -3.83 1.65 8.74
C HIS A 310 -2.52 2.13 8.14
N ASN A 311 -2.18 1.54 7.01
CA ASN A 311 -1.08 1.99 6.18
C ASN A 311 -1.45 1.81 4.70
N THR A 312 -1.98 2.88 4.10
CA THR A 312 -2.48 2.90 2.73
C THR A 312 -1.40 3.32 1.75
N ASP A 313 -1.58 2.97 0.48
CA ASP A 313 -0.63 3.26 -0.58
C ASP A 313 -1.32 3.63 -1.88
N GLY A 314 -0.54 4.11 -2.83
CA GLY A 314 -1.00 4.44 -4.17
C GLY A 314 0.16 4.72 -5.11
N LEU A 315 -0.17 4.84 -6.38
CA LEU A 315 0.76 5.16 -7.44
C LEU A 315 0.30 6.42 -8.18
N VAL A 316 1.12 7.45 -8.20
CA VAL A 316 0.96 8.64 -9.03
C VAL A 316 1.84 8.49 -10.25
N TYR A 317 1.28 8.59 -11.44
CA TYR A 317 2.04 8.50 -12.68
C TYR A 317 1.43 9.40 -13.75
N GLY A 318 2.25 9.87 -14.68
CA GLY A 318 1.80 10.77 -15.73
C GLY A 318 2.87 11.07 -16.76
N ASN A 319 2.44 11.67 -17.84
CA ASN A 319 3.29 12.23 -18.90
C ASN A 319 2.84 13.67 -19.22
N ASP A 320 3.23 14.20 -20.37
CA ASP A 320 2.84 15.56 -20.79
C ASP A 320 1.33 15.70 -21.06
N SER A 321 0.60 14.59 -21.24
CA SER A 321 -0.85 14.60 -21.56
C SER A 321 -1.72 14.51 -20.31
N ASP A 322 -1.31 13.79 -19.29
CA ASP A 322 -2.13 13.53 -18.10
C ASP A 322 -1.30 13.20 -16.85
N THR A 323 -1.96 13.27 -15.72
CA THR A 323 -1.48 12.72 -14.44
C THR A 323 -2.61 11.88 -13.82
N ASN A 324 -2.27 10.68 -13.39
CA ASN A 324 -3.20 9.70 -12.88
C ASN A 324 -2.82 9.28 -11.47
N PHE A 325 -3.81 8.79 -10.72
CA PHE A 325 -3.62 8.14 -9.43
C PHE A 325 -4.31 6.78 -9.40
N GLU A 326 -3.55 5.75 -9.07
CA GLU A 326 -4.05 4.39 -8.82
C GLU A 326 -3.89 4.06 -7.33
N PRO A 327 -5.00 3.84 -6.58
CA PRO A 327 -4.92 3.45 -5.18
C PRO A 327 -4.41 2.03 -5.03
N GLY A 328 -3.77 1.74 -3.90
CA GLY A 328 -3.35 0.40 -3.52
C GLY A 328 -4.51 -0.58 -3.47
N LYS A 329 -4.25 -1.82 -3.90
CA LYS A 329 -5.23 -2.90 -3.86
C LYS A 329 -5.46 -3.42 -2.45
N ASN A 330 -4.39 -3.52 -1.67
CA ASN A 330 -4.39 -4.00 -0.30
C ASN A 330 -3.71 -2.97 0.60
N SER A 331 -4.31 -2.74 1.77
CA SER A 331 -3.75 -1.87 2.81
C SER A 331 -3.70 -2.69 4.09
N PRO A 332 -2.56 -3.34 4.39
CA PRO A 332 -2.44 -4.22 5.54
C PRO A 332 -2.55 -3.42 6.84
N ASP A 333 -3.44 -3.88 7.72
CA ASP A 333 -3.62 -3.33 9.04
C ASP A 333 -2.71 -4.05 10.05
N VAL A 334 -2.20 -3.30 11.02
CA VAL A 334 -1.54 -3.87 12.18
C VAL A 334 -2.31 -3.53 13.45
N PHE A 335 -2.18 -4.41 14.47
CA PHE A 335 -2.92 -4.30 15.72
C PHE A 335 -2.00 -4.47 16.91
N THR A 336 -2.35 -3.83 18.01
CA THR A 336 -1.70 -3.98 19.30
C THR A 336 -2.73 -4.04 20.42
N TYR A 337 -2.36 -4.62 21.58
CA TYR A 337 -3.28 -4.90 22.67
C TYR A 337 -2.69 -4.50 24.02
N GLY A 338 -3.56 -4.33 25.00
CA GLY A 338 -3.19 -4.07 26.38
C GLY A 338 -3.29 -5.32 27.27
N MET A 339 -2.73 -5.21 28.47
CA MET A 339 -2.91 -6.20 29.54
C MET A 339 -3.21 -5.49 30.85
N LYS A 340 -4.15 -6.04 31.62
CA LYS A 340 -4.55 -5.55 32.94
C LYS A 340 -4.50 -6.65 33.98
N VAL A 341 -4.34 -6.26 35.22
CA VAL A 341 -4.55 -7.13 36.39
C VAL A 341 -5.61 -6.53 37.29
N VAL A 342 -6.47 -7.39 37.83
CA VAL A 342 -7.40 -7.06 38.92
C VAL A 342 -6.97 -7.85 40.14
N LYS A 343 -6.83 -7.17 41.29
CA LYS A 343 -6.39 -7.74 42.55
C LYS A 343 -7.51 -7.79 43.56
N VAL A 344 -7.79 -8.98 44.14
CA VAL A 344 -8.88 -9.18 45.05
C VAL A 344 -8.44 -9.93 46.32
N ASN A 345 -9.24 -9.80 47.42
CA ASN A 345 -9.12 -10.63 48.57
C ASN A 345 -9.69 -12.05 48.26
N GLY A 346 -8.88 -13.09 48.48
CA GLY A 346 -9.27 -14.47 48.19
C GLY A 346 -10.45 -14.98 49.04
N ASN A 347 -10.66 -14.39 50.23
CA ASN A 347 -11.81 -14.71 51.11
C ASN A 347 -13.08 -13.92 50.78
N ASP A 348 -12.92 -12.75 50.17
CA ASP A 348 -14.02 -11.87 49.73
C ASP A 348 -13.65 -11.19 48.42
N LYS A 349 -14.07 -11.75 47.29
CA LYS A 349 -13.74 -11.26 45.95
C LYS A 349 -14.26 -9.85 45.63
N THR A 350 -15.26 -9.38 46.40
CA THR A 350 -15.77 -8.00 46.22
C THR A 350 -14.80 -6.96 46.75
N GLN A 351 -13.93 -7.37 47.68
CA GLN A 351 -12.85 -6.49 48.20
C GLN A 351 -11.68 -6.44 47.24
N LYS A 352 -11.51 -5.31 46.59
CA LYS A 352 -10.38 -5.00 45.69
C LYS A 352 -9.17 -4.60 46.52
N LEU A 353 -7.95 -4.93 46.07
CA LEU A 353 -6.70 -4.70 46.79
C LEU A 353 -5.74 -3.79 46.04
N ALA A 354 -5.38 -2.66 46.66
CA ALA A 354 -4.36 -1.76 46.15
C ALA A 354 -2.93 -2.25 46.49
N ASP A 355 -1.94 -1.62 45.86
CA ASP A 355 -0.51 -1.78 46.11
C ASP A 355 0.08 -3.18 45.85
N ALA A 356 -0.61 -4.03 45.11
CA ALA A 356 -0.01 -5.25 44.57
C ALA A 356 0.86 -4.91 43.37
N GLU A 357 2.09 -5.42 43.31
CA GLU A 357 3.01 -5.20 42.20
C GLU A 357 3.19 -6.49 41.39
N PHE A 358 3.17 -6.31 40.06
CA PHE A 358 3.30 -7.39 39.09
C PHE A 358 4.40 -7.07 38.07
N GLN A 359 4.98 -8.11 37.50
CA GLN A 359 5.96 -8.02 36.44
C GLN A 359 5.68 -9.07 35.36
N ILE A 360 6.01 -8.71 34.10
CA ILE A 360 5.93 -9.62 32.94
C ILE A 360 7.30 -10.27 32.71
N PHE A 361 7.24 -11.55 32.34
CA PHE A 361 8.39 -12.39 32.01
C PHE A 361 8.19 -13.04 30.63
N THR A 362 9.30 -13.47 30.02
CA THR A 362 9.31 -14.15 28.72
C THR A 362 9.38 -15.68 28.84
N ASP A 363 9.54 -16.22 30.07
CA ASP A 363 9.66 -17.66 30.33
C ASP A 363 8.68 -18.11 31.41
N PRO A 364 8.25 -19.40 31.40
CA PRO A 364 7.27 -19.94 32.33
C PRO A 364 7.74 -20.05 33.77
N GLU A 365 9.03 -20.04 34.02
CA GLU A 365 9.63 -20.05 35.38
C GLU A 365 9.76 -18.64 35.99
N ALA A 366 9.39 -17.59 35.20
CA ALA A 366 9.51 -16.18 35.56
C ALA A 366 10.92 -15.81 36.03
N LYS A 367 11.93 -16.22 35.27
CA LYS A 367 13.36 -15.93 35.51
C LYS A 367 13.84 -14.75 34.65
N THR A 368 13.31 -14.60 33.43
CA THR A 368 13.73 -13.60 32.47
C THR A 368 12.66 -12.50 32.34
N PRO A 369 12.85 -11.34 33.00
CA PRO A 369 11.93 -10.22 32.87
C PRO A 369 11.80 -9.76 31.41
N LEU A 370 10.57 -9.44 31.00
CA LEU A 370 10.35 -8.70 29.75
C LEU A 370 10.84 -7.27 29.94
N THR A 371 11.79 -6.85 29.11
CA THR A 371 12.38 -5.50 29.16
C THR A 371 12.38 -4.85 27.77
N VAL A 372 12.21 -3.54 27.74
CA VAL A 372 12.40 -2.68 26.56
C VAL A 372 13.30 -1.52 26.99
N ASP A 373 14.40 -1.31 26.28
CA ASP A 373 15.43 -0.32 26.60
C ASP A 373 15.93 -0.39 28.06
N GLY A 374 16.07 -1.62 28.58
CA GLY A 374 16.52 -1.92 29.94
C GLY A 374 15.48 -1.71 31.04
N LYS A 375 14.26 -1.24 30.71
CA LYS A 375 13.14 -1.04 31.63
C LYS A 375 12.24 -2.27 31.64
N LYS A 376 11.79 -2.68 32.82
CA LYS A 376 10.88 -3.81 33.00
C LYS A 376 9.44 -3.43 32.68
N VAL A 377 8.62 -4.41 32.31
CA VAL A 377 7.17 -4.26 32.15
C VAL A 377 6.50 -4.61 33.48
N VAL A 378 5.90 -3.62 34.13
CA VAL A 378 5.37 -3.71 35.50
C VAL A 378 3.94 -3.18 35.59
N ALA A 379 3.22 -3.59 36.63
CA ALA A 379 1.91 -3.02 36.99
C ALA A 379 1.82 -2.91 38.52
N LYS A 380 1.20 -1.84 39.04
CA LYS A 380 0.92 -1.64 40.46
C LYS A 380 -0.55 -1.29 40.62
N THR A 381 -1.32 -2.12 41.38
CA THR A 381 -2.75 -1.91 41.56
C THR A 381 -3.06 -0.64 42.37
N ASP A 382 -4.03 0.11 41.90
CA ASP A 382 -4.54 1.34 42.52
C ASP A 382 -5.63 1.05 43.58
N ALA A 383 -6.31 2.10 44.06
CA ALA A 383 -7.36 1.99 45.06
C ALA A 383 -8.60 1.17 44.58
N THR A 384 -8.76 1.00 43.27
CA THR A 384 -9.80 0.17 42.66
C THR A 384 -9.38 -1.30 42.52
N GLY A 385 -8.12 -1.60 42.88
CA GLY A 385 -7.51 -2.92 42.73
C GLY A 385 -7.16 -3.27 41.28
N GLU A 386 -7.14 -2.30 40.38
CA GLU A 386 -6.78 -2.49 38.99
C GLU A 386 -5.41 -1.89 38.68
N ALA A 387 -4.72 -2.48 37.69
CA ALA A 387 -3.53 -1.91 37.10
C ALA A 387 -3.40 -2.27 35.63
N THR A 388 -2.91 -1.32 34.83
CA THR A 388 -2.46 -1.57 33.45
C THR A 388 -0.95 -1.75 33.47
N PHE A 389 -0.42 -2.66 32.66
CA PHE A 389 1.03 -2.84 32.52
C PHE A 389 1.63 -1.67 31.75
N VAL A 390 2.77 -1.17 32.29
CA VAL A 390 3.54 -0.04 31.76
C VAL A 390 5.03 -0.37 31.79
N LEU A 391 5.86 0.40 31.09
CA LEU A 391 7.32 0.35 31.32
C LEU A 391 7.64 1.03 32.65
N GLU A 392 8.56 0.44 33.40
CA GLU A 392 9.02 0.94 34.70
C GLU A 392 9.42 2.41 34.64
N GLY A 393 8.83 3.23 35.51
CA GLY A 393 9.04 4.68 35.56
C GLY A 393 8.24 5.47 34.49
N THR A 394 7.25 4.86 33.81
CA THR A 394 6.34 5.54 32.89
C THR A 394 4.89 5.34 33.29
N THR A 395 3.97 6.10 32.65
CA THR A 395 2.51 5.94 32.80
C THR A 395 1.84 5.47 31.51
N THR A 396 2.60 5.35 30.41
CA THR A 396 2.08 4.92 29.10
C THR A 396 1.83 3.42 29.11
N THR A 397 0.63 3.01 28.72
CA THR A 397 0.26 1.60 28.61
C THR A 397 1.22 0.86 27.68
N PHE A 398 1.79 -0.23 28.18
CA PHE A 398 2.61 -1.13 27.38
C PHE A 398 1.73 -1.90 26.37
N LYS A 399 2.19 -1.93 25.12
CA LYS A 399 1.50 -2.57 24.02
C LYS A 399 2.06 -3.96 23.77
N PHE A 400 1.20 -4.96 23.71
CA PHE A 400 1.55 -6.37 23.57
C PHE A 400 1.29 -6.89 22.17
N ASP A 401 2.23 -7.69 21.67
CA ASP A 401 2.09 -8.49 20.45
C ASP A 401 1.18 -9.71 20.71
N ALA A 402 0.08 -9.81 19.99
CA ALA A 402 -0.90 -10.88 20.19
C ALA A 402 -0.47 -12.26 19.65
N THR A 403 0.70 -12.38 19.05
CA THR A 403 1.26 -13.66 18.63
C THR A 403 2.10 -14.32 19.70
N GLN A 404 2.45 -13.59 20.77
CA GLN A 404 3.34 -14.05 21.82
C GLN A 404 2.57 -14.51 23.07
N THR A 405 3.18 -15.41 23.82
CA THR A 405 2.72 -15.82 25.16
C THR A 405 3.57 -15.11 26.19
N TYR A 406 2.93 -14.54 27.20
CA TYR A 406 3.56 -13.81 28.27
C TYR A 406 3.32 -14.51 29.62
N TYR A 407 4.18 -14.23 30.58
CA TYR A 407 4.11 -14.79 31.92
C TYR A 407 4.07 -13.66 32.93
N ALA A 408 2.98 -13.56 33.69
CA ALA A 408 2.82 -12.52 34.71
C ALA A 408 3.01 -13.15 36.11
N LYS A 409 3.69 -12.43 37.00
CA LYS A 409 3.92 -12.84 38.37
C LYS A 409 3.80 -11.67 39.32
N GLU A 410 3.20 -11.90 40.50
CA GLU A 410 3.18 -10.92 41.57
C GLU A 410 4.59 -10.83 42.20
N THR A 411 5.11 -9.62 42.31
CA THR A 411 6.43 -9.34 42.89
C THR A 411 6.36 -8.72 44.28
N ALA A 412 5.23 -8.04 44.60
CA ALA A 412 4.92 -7.55 45.94
C ALA A 412 3.44 -7.69 46.26
N ALA A 413 3.12 -8.25 47.43
CA ALA A 413 1.71 -8.35 47.87
C ALA A 413 1.26 -7.07 48.59
N PRO A 414 -0.05 -6.77 48.62
CA PRO A 414 -0.62 -5.74 49.48
C PRO A 414 -0.27 -5.96 50.96
N THR A 415 -0.16 -4.87 51.72
CA THR A 415 0.10 -4.96 53.17
C THR A 415 -0.97 -5.80 53.87
N GLY A 416 -0.50 -6.78 54.69
CA GLY A 416 -1.37 -7.70 55.40
C GLY A 416 -1.82 -8.94 54.60
N TYR A 417 -1.32 -9.14 53.39
CA TYR A 417 -1.62 -10.30 52.56
C TYR A 417 -0.37 -11.14 52.27
N ASN A 418 -0.56 -12.42 52.03
CA ASN A 418 0.48 -13.33 51.59
C ASN A 418 0.72 -13.13 50.09
N LEU A 419 2.00 -13.17 49.66
CA LEU A 419 2.40 -13.10 48.26
C LEU A 419 1.85 -14.31 47.48
N ASN A 420 1.20 -14.07 46.34
CA ASN A 420 0.84 -15.11 45.39
C ASN A 420 2.07 -15.45 44.53
N SER A 421 2.71 -16.58 44.77
CA SER A 421 3.90 -17.02 44.06
C SER A 421 3.61 -17.65 42.68
N SER A 422 2.35 -17.79 42.30
CA SER A 422 1.95 -18.38 41.01
C SER A 422 2.46 -17.56 39.85
N VAL A 423 2.85 -18.25 38.77
CA VAL A 423 3.11 -17.64 37.47
C VAL A 423 1.87 -17.84 36.61
N PHE A 424 1.34 -16.75 36.07
CA PHE A 424 0.15 -16.74 35.21
C PHE A 424 0.59 -16.72 33.75
N THR A 425 0.28 -17.78 33.00
CA THR A 425 0.46 -17.81 31.55
C THR A 425 -0.65 -16.97 30.89
N VAL A 426 -0.28 -16.02 30.05
CA VAL A 426 -1.20 -15.09 29.43
C VAL A 426 -0.98 -15.09 27.91
N SER A 427 -2.03 -15.50 27.17
CA SER A 427 -2.14 -15.31 25.74
C SER A 427 -3.11 -14.16 25.49
N ILE A 428 -2.77 -13.25 24.58
CA ILE A 428 -3.60 -12.07 24.31
C ILE A 428 -4.94 -12.46 23.67
N ASP A 429 -6.04 -12.04 24.28
CA ASP A 429 -7.39 -12.18 23.75
C ASP A 429 -7.66 -11.06 22.74
N LYS A 430 -7.58 -11.39 21.45
CA LYS A 430 -7.79 -10.47 20.32
C LYS A 430 -9.22 -9.91 20.23
N SER A 431 -10.16 -10.49 20.96
CA SER A 431 -11.55 -9.98 21.02
C SER A 431 -11.69 -8.78 21.96
N LYS A 432 -10.71 -8.54 22.85
CA LYS A 432 -10.71 -7.52 23.89
C LYS A 432 -9.56 -6.52 23.70
N GLU A 433 -9.77 -5.30 24.15
CA GLU A 433 -8.71 -4.27 24.20
C GLU A 433 -7.64 -4.64 25.23
N TYR A 434 -8.07 -5.18 26.37
CA TYR A 434 -7.20 -5.66 27.45
C TYR A 434 -7.43 -7.14 27.74
N THR A 435 -6.36 -7.91 27.80
CA THR A 435 -6.37 -9.26 28.38
C THR A 435 -6.09 -9.18 29.88
N PHE A 436 -6.92 -9.86 30.68
CA PHE A 436 -6.77 -9.83 32.14
C PHE A 436 -5.88 -10.97 32.63
N VAL A 437 -4.97 -10.62 33.54
CA VAL A 437 -4.10 -11.59 34.23
C VAL A 437 -4.84 -12.16 35.42
N GLY A 438 -4.90 -13.48 35.56
CA GLY A 438 -5.46 -14.13 36.73
C GLY A 438 -5.94 -15.55 36.46
N ASN A 439 -6.53 -16.16 37.47
CA ASN A 439 -7.05 -17.53 37.43
C ASN A 439 -8.38 -17.72 38.21
N ILE A 440 -8.93 -16.67 38.80
CA ILE A 440 -10.24 -16.71 39.45
C ILE A 440 -11.20 -15.77 38.70
N ALA A 441 -12.46 -16.19 38.60
CA ALA A 441 -13.50 -15.40 37.92
C ALA A 441 -13.77 -14.09 38.67
N ASP A 442 -13.88 -12.98 37.88
CA ASP A 442 -14.29 -11.64 38.31
C ASP A 442 -15.22 -11.06 37.22
N GLY A 443 -16.50 -11.46 37.28
CA GLY A 443 -17.47 -11.19 36.20
C GLY A 443 -17.02 -11.87 34.90
N ASP A 444 -16.96 -11.09 33.81
CA ASP A 444 -16.49 -11.54 32.47
C ASP A 444 -14.97 -11.59 32.34
N ASN A 445 -14.22 -11.26 33.38
CA ASN A 445 -12.77 -11.24 33.42
C ASN A 445 -12.22 -12.23 34.44
N VAL A 446 -10.92 -12.23 34.60
CA VAL A 446 -10.22 -12.98 35.65
C VAL A 446 -9.48 -12.02 36.59
N ALA A 447 -9.24 -12.44 37.82
CA ALA A 447 -8.51 -11.69 38.82
C ALA A 447 -7.43 -12.55 39.50
N VAL A 448 -6.51 -11.90 40.20
CA VAL A 448 -5.50 -12.54 41.07
C VAL A 448 -5.90 -12.34 42.52
N ALA A 449 -6.02 -13.44 43.25
CA ALA A 449 -6.37 -13.42 44.68
C ALA A 449 -5.15 -13.46 45.58
N ASN A 450 -5.14 -12.65 46.67
CA ASN A 450 -4.28 -12.85 47.82
C ASN A 450 -5.13 -13.15 49.06
N TYR A 451 -4.59 -13.94 49.96
CA TYR A 451 -5.20 -14.29 51.23
C TYR A 451 -4.54 -13.51 52.37
N PRO A 452 -5.32 -13.01 53.36
CA PRO A 452 -4.76 -12.33 54.53
C PRO A 452 -3.74 -13.18 55.25
N VAL A 453 -2.72 -12.53 55.82
CA VAL A 453 -1.75 -13.20 56.71
C VAL A 453 -2.51 -13.68 57.93
N THR A 454 -2.64 -14.99 58.13
CA THR A 454 -3.19 -15.54 59.32
C THR A 454 -2.07 -15.70 60.35
N VAL A 455 -2.09 -14.86 61.38
CA VAL A 455 -1.22 -15.06 62.53
C VAL A 455 -1.80 -16.28 63.28
N PRO A 456 -1.05 -17.38 63.48
CA PRO A 456 -1.53 -18.49 64.31
C PRO A 456 -1.94 -17.95 65.68
N LYS A 457 -3.21 -18.23 66.08
CA LYS A 457 -3.63 -17.96 67.44
C LYS A 457 -2.87 -18.91 68.39
N THR A 458 -1.60 -18.57 68.71
CA THR A 458 -0.75 -19.35 69.61
C THR A 458 -1.11 -19.16 71.09
N GLY A 459 -2.23 -18.48 71.41
CA GLY A 459 -2.51 -18.06 72.78
C GLY A 459 -3.75 -18.68 73.48
N GLY A 460 -4.43 -19.68 72.91
CA GLY A 460 -5.74 -20.04 73.45
C GLY A 460 -5.81 -21.23 74.39
N MET A 461 -5.12 -22.32 74.14
CA MET A 461 -5.26 -23.53 75.00
C MET A 461 -4.04 -23.89 75.82
N GLY A 462 -2.81 -23.55 75.40
CA GLY A 462 -1.61 -23.94 76.13
C GLY A 462 -1.45 -23.20 77.45
N THR A 463 -1.68 -21.91 77.52
CA THR A 463 -1.54 -21.10 78.71
C THR A 463 -2.66 -21.40 79.73
N MET A 464 -3.91 -21.69 79.26
CA MET A 464 -5.00 -22.02 80.17
C MET A 464 -4.73 -23.35 80.90
N MET A 465 -4.16 -24.35 80.25
CA MET A 465 -3.78 -25.61 80.88
C MET A 465 -2.68 -25.39 81.93
N PHE A 466 -1.72 -24.50 81.74
CA PHE A 466 -0.69 -24.18 82.73
C PHE A 466 -1.31 -23.39 83.91
N TYR A 467 -2.26 -22.47 83.71
CA TYR A 467 -2.92 -21.78 84.80
C TYR A 467 -3.82 -22.72 85.63
N VAL A 468 -4.62 -23.57 84.96
CA VAL A 468 -5.47 -24.56 85.64
C VAL A 468 -4.64 -25.63 86.35
N GLY A 469 -3.60 -26.17 85.70
CA GLY A 469 -2.66 -27.14 86.30
C GLY A 469 -1.88 -26.55 87.45
N GLY A 470 -1.39 -25.30 87.32
CA GLY A 470 -0.71 -24.61 88.44
C GLY A 470 -1.60 -24.32 89.63
N ALA A 471 -2.84 -23.89 89.41
CA ALA A 471 -3.81 -23.66 90.48
C ALA A 471 -4.18 -24.97 91.23
N ALA A 472 -4.31 -26.08 90.47
CA ALA A 472 -4.61 -27.40 91.10
C ALA A 472 -3.40 -27.91 91.97
N LEU A 473 -2.16 -27.68 91.47
CA LEU A 473 -1.01 -28.04 92.28
C LEU A 473 -0.90 -27.21 93.55
N ILE A 474 -1.17 -25.93 93.51
CA ILE A 474 -1.19 -25.04 94.67
C ILE A 474 -2.26 -25.47 95.65
N ALA A 475 -3.41 -25.81 95.20
CA ALA A 475 -4.55 -26.33 96.04
C ALA A 475 -4.17 -27.69 96.71
N CYS A 476 -3.53 -28.61 95.94
CA CYS A 476 -3.10 -29.90 96.50
C CYS A 476 -1.96 -29.67 97.50
N ALA A 477 -1.04 -28.81 97.29
CA ALA A 477 0.01 -28.47 98.26
C ALA A 477 -0.58 -27.84 99.53
N GLY A 478 -1.53 -26.93 99.38
CA GLY A 478 -2.27 -26.35 100.51
C GLY A 478 -2.98 -27.36 101.40
N VAL A 479 -3.69 -28.30 100.74
CA VAL A 479 -4.38 -29.41 101.45
C VAL A 479 -3.36 -30.32 102.14
N LEU A 480 -2.25 -30.65 101.52
CA LEU A 480 -1.19 -31.48 102.08
C LEU A 480 -0.57 -30.81 103.31
N LEU A 481 -0.27 -29.51 103.22
CA LEU A 481 0.21 -28.73 104.36
C LEU A 481 -0.76 -28.66 105.50
N PHE A 482 -2.01 -28.52 105.19
CA PHE A 482 -3.11 -28.52 106.22
C PHE A 482 -3.25 -29.87 106.92
N VAL A 483 -3.19 -30.98 106.18
CA VAL A 483 -3.20 -32.33 106.70
C VAL A 483 -1.97 -32.59 107.57
N LEU A 484 -0.74 -32.16 107.09
CA LEU A 484 0.49 -32.33 107.91
C LEU A 484 0.47 -31.48 109.15
N LYS A 485 -0.03 -30.25 109.14
CA LYS A 485 -0.22 -29.44 110.35
C LYS A 485 -1.18 -30.06 111.33
N ARG A 486 -2.36 -30.65 110.88
CA ARG A 486 -3.27 -31.34 111.76
C ARG A 486 -2.63 -32.56 112.40
N LYS A 487 -1.79 -33.33 111.68
CA LYS A 487 -1.10 -34.46 112.22
C LYS A 487 -0.02 -34.07 113.27
N LYS A 488 0.56 -32.87 113.22
CA LYS A 488 1.50 -32.31 114.21
C LYS A 488 0.80 -31.72 115.42
N ALA A 489 -0.47 -31.40 115.42
CA ALA A 489 -1.22 -30.87 116.53
C ALA A 489 -1.96 -32.00 117.29
N ALA A 490 -1.89 -33.28 116.88
CA ALA A 490 -2.49 -34.43 117.48
C ALA A 490 -1.42 -35.39 118.07
N LYS A 491 -0.17 -34.94 118.28
CA LYS A 491 0.86 -35.49 119.12
C LYS A 491 1.14 -34.46 120.21
#